data_daef8c02215ea1ef345d6ad669a7f5a3
#
_entry.id   daef8c02215ea1ef345d6ad669a7f5a3
#
_cell.length_a   1.000
_cell.length_b   1.000
_cell.length_c   1.000
_cell.angle_alpha   90.00
_cell.angle_beta   90.00
_cell.angle_gamma   90.00
#
_symmetry.space_group_name_H-M   'P 1'
#
loop_
_entity.id
_entity.type
_entity.pdbx_description
1 polymer ?
#
loop_
_entity_poly.entity_id
_entity_poly.type
_entity_poly.pdbx_seq_one_letter_code
_entity_poly.pdbx_strand_id
1 'polypeptide(L)'
;MDDKLVPALVVVGLIVIAVTLMALGWRNRRKRQASLDVVAVPPTEIGDEIARVEVLYVATTLAEQPLERVVVGGLGFRAKAAVRIVSGGIVLDLAGNAPAFIAVADIRGVGLASWTIDKGVDQDGLVFVRWDLGGTAVDSYLRADDPDRLLALLTELSPTAAAAARAERTADASASDSPQEEGSV
;
A
#
# COMPACT_ATOMS: atom_id res chain seq x y z
N MET A 1 -24.30 38.18 34.62
CA MET A 1 -23.20 37.23 34.53
C MET A 1 -23.51 36.04 33.60
N ASP A 2 -24.75 35.91 33.18
CA ASP A 2 -25.27 34.71 32.49
C ASP A 2 -25.15 34.73 30.94
N ASP A 3 -24.95 35.93 30.35
CA ASP A 3 -24.87 36.05 28.88
C ASP A 3 -23.68 35.32 28.22
N LYS A 4 -22.64 34.99 28.99
CA LYS A 4 -21.45 34.25 28.46
C LYS A 4 -21.48 32.76 28.73
N LEU A 5 -22.37 32.29 29.60
CA LEU A 5 -22.51 30.88 29.95
C LEU A 5 -23.08 30.06 28.79
N VAL A 6 -24.08 30.55 28.11
CA VAL A 6 -24.72 29.86 27.00
C VAL A 6 -23.74 29.64 25.82
N PRO A 7 -23.04 30.68 25.31
CA PRO A 7 -22.05 30.46 24.25
C PRO A 7 -20.87 29.57 24.71
N ALA A 8 -20.45 29.67 25.98
CA ALA A 8 -19.40 28.79 26.50
C ALA A 8 -19.83 27.31 26.51
N LEU A 9 -21.07 27.02 26.93
CA LEU A 9 -21.61 25.65 26.90
C LEU A 9 -21.74 25.11 25.47
N VAL A 10 -22.13 25.95 24.50
CA VAL A 10 -22.20 25.57 23.10
C VAL A 10 -20.80 25.19 22.55
N VAL A 11 -19.78 26.01 22.84
CA VAL A 11 -18.41 25.72 22.42
C VAL A 11 -17.89 24.43 23.05
N VAL A 12 -18.11 24.23 24.34
CA VAL A 12 -17.72 22.99 25.03
C VAL A 12 -18.46 21.80 24.43
N GLY A 13 -19.74 21.90 24.12
CA GLY A 13 -20.52 20.86 23.45
C GLY A 13 -19.96 20.49 22.08
N LEU A 14 -19.59 21.48 21.26
CA LEU A 14 -18.96 21.27 19.96
C LEU A 14 -17.59 20.58 20.08
N ILE A 15 -16.78 20.95 21.05
CA ILE A 15 -15.49 20.33 21.31
C ILE A 15 -15.69 18.85 21.71
N VAL A 16 -16.62 18.54 22.60
CA VAL A 16 -16.93 17.17 23.02
C VAL A 16 -17.41 16.34 21.84
N ILE A 17 -18.27 16.89 20.99
CA ILE A 17 -18.73 16.20 19.77
C ILE A 17 -17.55 15.93 18.83
N ALA A 18 -16.69 16.91 18.57
CA ALA A 18 -15.53 16.76 17.69
C ALA A 18 -14.56 15.69 18.22
N VAL A 19 -14.24 15.72 19.52
CA VAL A 19 -13.37 14.72 20.16
C VAL A 19 -14.00 13.32 20.10
N THR A 20 -15.30 13.23 20.31
CA THR A 20 -16.02 11.95 20.24
C THR A 20 -16.01 11.38 18.82
N LEU A 21 -16.28 12.19 17.80
CA LEU A 21 -16.22 11.78 16.40
C LEU A 21 -14.80 11.38 15.99
N MET A 22 -13.78 12.09 16.47
CA MET A 22 -12.39 11.76 16.25
C MET A 22 -12.01 10.43 16.90
N ALA A 23 -12.44 10.19 18.14
CA ALA A 23 -12.22 8.93 18.85
C ALA A 23 -12.94 7.74 18.18
N LEU A 24 -14.18 7.95 17.71
CA LEU A 24 -14.94 6.95 16.96
C LEU A 24 -14.28 6.63 15.61
N GLY A 25 -13.83 7.65 14.89
CA GLY A 25 -13.10 7.49 13.64
C GLY A 25 -11.80 6.69 13.84
N TRP A 26 -11.03 7.05 14.86
CA TRP A 26 -9.81 6.33 15.23
C TRP A 26 -10.08 4.88 15.66
N ARG A 27 -11.11 4.65 16.47
CA ARG A 27 -11.53 3.33 16.90
C ARG A 27 -12.00 2.46 15.72
N ASN A 28 -12.71 3.05 14.77
CA ASN A 28 -13.19 2.35 13.57
C ASN A 28 -12.03 1.96 12.64
N ARG A 29 -11.06 2.88 12.47
CA ARG A 29 -9.81 2.63 11.73
C ARG A 29 -8.99 1.52 12.40
N ARG A 30 -8.87 1.54 13.73
CA ARG A 30 -8.16 0.52 14.49
C ARG A 30 -8.83 -0.86 14.40
N LYS A 31 -10.18 -0.90 14.36
CA LYS A 31 -10.93 -2.14 14.17
C LYS A 31 -10.75 -2.73 12.78
N ARG A 32 -10.71 -1.91 11.73
CA ARG A 32 -10.46 -2.36 10.35
C ARG A 32 -9.04 -2.93 10.20
N GLN A 33 -8.08 -2.36 10.91
CA GLN A 33 -6.69 -2.85 10.88
C GLN A 33 -6.43 -4.00 11.86
N ALA A 34 -7.27 -4.20 12.87
CA ALA A 34 -7.18 -5.35 13.77
C ALA A 34 -7.61 -6.67 13.11
N SER A 35 -8.28 -6.60 11.95
CA SER A 35 -8.59 -7.76 11.11
C SER A 35 -7.46 -8.09 10.12
N LEU A 36 -6.45 -7.22 9.99
CA LEU A 36 -5.25 -7.52 9.20
C LEU A 36 -4.41 -8.51 9.99
N ASP A 37 -4.15 -9.64 9.39
CA ASP A 37 -3.28 -10.66 9.98
C ASP A 37 -1.87 -10.12 10.22
N VAL A 38 -1.19 -10.76 11.14
CA VAL A 38 0.23 -10.49 11.37
C VAL A 38 0.98 -10.83 10.08
N VAL A 39 1.81 -9.90 9.61
CA VAL A 39 2.68 -10.16 8.45
C VAL A 39 3.47 -11.43 8.71
N ALA A 40 3.41 -12.37 7.79
CA ALA A 40 4.13 -13.62 7.93
C ALA A 40 5.63 -13.36 8.05
N VAL A 41 6.25 -13.96 9.07
CA VAL A 41 7.70 -14.02 9.17
C VAL A 41 8.18 -15.09 8.18
N PRO A 42 9.33 -14.88 7.51
CA PRO A 42 9.85 -15.89 6.59
C PRO A 42 9.93 -17.26 7.27
N PRO A 43 9.32 -18.31 6.69
CA PRO A 43 9.48 -19.67 7.21
C PRO A 43 10.94 -20.12 7.05
N THR A 44 11.31 -21.19 7.76
CA THR A 44 12.69 -21.70 7.73
C THR A 44 13.13 -22.16 6.33
N GLU A 45 12.18 -22.60 5.51
CA GLU A 45 12.40 -23.04 4.14
C GLU A 45 11.67 -22.10 3.18
N ILE A 46 12.34 -21.04 2.75
CA ILE A 46 11.81 -20.05 1.78
C ILE A 46 12.31 -20.30 0.35
N GLY A 47 13.16 -21.32 0.17
CA GLY A 47 13.85 -21.62 -1.07
C GLY A 47 15.11 -20.80 -1.29
N ASP A 48 15.74 -21.01 -2.45
CA ASP A 48 16.99 -20.33 -2.78
C ASP A 48 16.78 -18.86 -3.09
N GLU A 49 17.73 -18.01 -2.67
CA GLU A 49 17.75 -16.60 -3.02
C GLU A 49 18.15 -16.43 -4.49
N ILE A 50 17.22 -15.89 -5.28
CA ILE A 50 17.40 -15.67 -6.72
C ILE A 50 18.07 -14.31 -6.96
N ALA A 51 17.61 -13.29 -6.21
CA ALA A 51 18.10 -11.93 -6.34
C ALA A 51 17.87 -11.12 -5.05
N ARG A 52 18.71 -10.10 -4.88
CA ARG A 52 18.58 -9.09 -3.83
C ARG A 52 18.68 -7.69 -4.44
N VAL A 53 17.74 -6.82 -4.12
CA VAL A 53 17.69 -5.44 -4.61
C VAL A 53 17.47 -4.49 -3.44
N GLU A 54 18.38 -3.53 -3.28
CA GLU A 54 18.21 -2.45 -2.29
C GLU A 54 17.19 -1.45 -2.81
N VAL A 55 16.25 -1.06 -1.95
CA VAL A 55 15.15 -0.18 -2.30
C VAL A 55 14.84 0.80 -1.17
N LEU A 56 14.14 1.86 -1.51
CA LEU A 56 13.40 2.65 -0.54
C LEU A 56 11.96 2.11 -0.49
N TYR A 57 11.63 1.44 0.59
CA TYR A 57 10.25 1.06 0.87
C TYR A 57 9.44 2.32 1.20
N VAL A 58 8.32 2.54 0.49
CA VAL A 58 7.51 3.76 0.67
C VAL A 58 6.40 3.53 1.68
N ALA A 59 5.54 2.57 1.43
CA ALA A 59 4.46 2.14 2.33
C ALA A 59 3.72 0.95 1.72
N THR A 60 2.91 0.29 2.55
CA THR A 60 1.80 -0.56 2.09
C THR A 60 0.48 0.14 2.39
N THR A 61 -0.44 0.10 1.44
CA THR A 61 -1.80 0.64 1.57
C THR A 61 -2.82 -0.46 1.30
N LEU A 62 -4.06 -0.25 1.70
CA LEU A 62 -5.15 -1.09 1.21
C LEU A 62 -5.26 -0.93 -0.31
N ALA A 63 -5.51 -2.02 -1.03
CA ALA A 63 -5.74 -1.97 -2.46
C ALA A 63 -6.90 -1.01 -2.77
N GLU A 64 -6.75 -0.21 -3.83
CA GLU A 64 -7.72 0.83 -4.25
C GLU A 64 -7.95 1.97 -3.24
N GLN A 65 -7.24 1.97 -2.10
CA GLN A 65 -7.31 3.02 -1.09
C GLN A 65 -5.91 3.57 -0.76
N PRO A 66 -5.29 4.32 -1.67
CA PRO A 66 -3.88 4.73 -1.56
C PRO A 66 -3.57 5.63 -0.36
N LEU A 67 -4.59 6.24 0.25
CA LEU A 67 -4.44 7.05 1.45
C LEU A 67 -4.55 6.23 2.75
N GLU A 68 -5.00 4.97 2.68
CA GLU A 68 -5.17 4.12 3.85
C GLU A 68 -3.97 3.18 4.02
N ARG A 69 -3.01 3.62 4.83
CA ARG A 69 -1.77 2.87 5.09
C ARG A 69 -2.02 1.72 6.07
N VAL A 70 -1.41 0.60 5.76
CA VAL A 70 -1.34 -0.59 6.63
C VAL A 70 -0.18 -0.40 7.60
N VAL A 71 -0.47 -0.32 8.91
CA VAL A 71 0.56 -0.06 9.94
C VAL A 71 1.09 -1.33 10.61
N VAL A 72 0.53 -2.50 10.30
CA VAL A 72 0.95 -3.79 10.85
C VAL A 72 2.36 -4.13 10.37
N GLY A 73 3.20 -4.68 11.24
CA GLY A 73 4.54 -5.15 10.88
C GLY A 73 5.50 -4.06 10.37
N GLY A 74 5.23 -2.77 10.65
CA GLY A 74 6.05 -1.68 10.15
C GLY A 74 5.76 -1.26 8.72
N LEU A 75 4.78 -1.87 8.04
CA LEU A 75 4.46 -1.64 6.63
C LEU A 75 3.91 -0.24 6.31
N GLY A 76 3.50 0.54 7.32
CA GLY A 76 2.97 1.90 7.13
C GLY A 76 4.02 3.00 6.97
N PHE A 77 5.30 2.70 7.21
CA PHE A 77 6.34 3.71 7.30
C PHE A 77 7.41 3.54 6.23
N ARG A 78 7.89 4.66 5.72
CA ARG A 78 9.02 4.69 4.79
C ARG A 78 10.29 4.20 5.51
N ALA A 79 11.01 3.27 4.87
CA ALA A 79 12.25 2.71 5.39
C ALA A 79 13.21 2.34 4.27
N LYS A 80 14.52 2.32 4.57
CA LYS A 80 15.46 1.59 3.73
C LYS A 80 15.15 0.10 3.85
N ALA A 81 15.14 -0.60 2.73
CA ALA A 81 14.82 -2.01 2.69
C ALA A 81 15.64 -2.76 1.64
N ALA A 82 15.77 -4.05 1.83
CA ALA A 82 16.19 -4.96 0.78
C ALA A 82 15.01 -5.87 0.39
N VAL A 83 14.78 -5.98 -0.89
CA VAL A 83 13.86 -6.97 -1.48
C VAL A 83 14.67 -8.19 -1.84
N ARG A 84 14.47 -9.29 -1.11
CA ARG A 84 15.04 -10.58 -1.48
C ARG A 84 13.98 -11.39 -2.23
N ILE A 85 14.30 -11.77 -3.44
CA ILE A 85 13.46 -12.61 -4.28
C ILE A 85 13.95 -14.04 -4.09
N VAL A 86 13.09 -14.89 -3.60
CA VAL A 86 13.34 -16.32 -3.34
C VAL A 86 12.35 -17.14 -4.13
N SER A 87 12.63 -18.42 -4.36
CA SER A 87 11.74 -19.28 -5.13
C SER A 87 10.33 -19.42 -4.53
N GLY A 88 10.20 -19.25 -3.20
CA GLY A 88 8.93 -19.29 -2.49
C GLY A 88 8.18 -17.96 -2.43
N GLY A 89 8.80 -16.84 -2.83
CA GLY A 89 8.16 -15.52 -2.72
C GLY A 89 9.12 -14.34 -2.59
N ILE A 90 8.69 -13.33 -1.86
CA ILE A 90 9.43 -12.08 -1.62
C ILE A 90 9.65 -11.92 -0.13
N VAL A 91 10.87 -11.61 0.28
CA VAL A 91 11.18 -11.17 1.65
C VAL A 91 11.51 -9.68 1.62
N LEU A 92 10.77 -8.90 2.38
CA LEU A 92 11.02 -7.48 2.60
C LEU A 92 11.80 -7.31 3.91
N ASP A 93 13.10 -7.06 3.81
CA ASP A 93 13.95 -6.75 4.95
C ASP A 93 13.88 -5.24 5.23
N LEU A 94 12.93 -4.82 6.07
CA LEU A 94 12.71 -3.41 6.42
C LEU A 94 13.64 -3.02 7.57
N ALA A 95 14.42 -1.95 7.40
CA ALA A 95 15.32 -1.47 8.44
C ALA A 95 14.56 -1.17 9.74
N GLY A 96 14.97 -1.82 10.84
CA GLY A 96 14.37 -1.64 12.17
C GLY A 96 13.10 -2.47 12.44
N ASN A 97 12.69 -3.34 11.52
CA ASN A 97 11.54 -4.22 11.68
C ASN A 97 11.92 -5.68 11.45
N ALA A 98 11.05 -6.59 11.87
CA ALA A 98 11.19 -8.00 11.48
C ALA A 98 10.98 -8.13 9.96
N PRO A 99 11.67 -9.07 9.29
CA PRO A 99 11.45 -9.33 7.88
C PRO A 99 9.99 -9.72 7.61
N ALA A 100 9.41 -9.18 6.54
CA ALA A 100 8.08 -9.51 6.09
C ALA A 100 8.16 -10.48 4.91
N PHE A 101 7.39 -11.58 4.94
CA PHE A 101 7.36 -12.55 3.87
C PHE A 101 6.04 -12.46 3.10
N ILE A 102 6.14 -12.42 1.78
CA ILE A 102 5.02 -12.46 0.84
C ILE A 102 5.20 -13.73 0.02
N ALA A 103 4.36 -14.73 0.26
CA ALA A 103 4.41 -15.97 -0.51
C ALA A 103 4.04 -15.70 -1.98
N VAL A 104 4.64 -16.45 -2.91
CA VAL A 104 4.32 -16.31 -4.34
C VAL A 104 2.84 -16.53 -4.62
N ALA A 105 2.18 -17.40 -3.84
CA ALA A 105 0.75 -17.69 -3.97
C ALA A 105 -0.14 -16.51 -3.55
N ASP A 106 0.36 -15.60 -2.73
CA ASP A 106 -0.38 -14.42 -2.26
C ASP A 106 -0.19 -13.22 -3.19
N ILE A 107 0.78 -13.25 -4.12
CA ILE A 107 1.01 -12.17 -5.07
C ILE A 107 -0.14 -12.15 -6.09
N ARG A 108 -0.80 -10.99 -6.19
CA ARG A 108 -1.95 -10.76 -7.09
C ARG A 108 -1.61 -9.87 -8.28
N GLY A 109 -0.63 -8.98 -8.12
CA GLY A 109 -0.23 -8.06 -9.19
C GLY A 109 1.16 -7.49 -8.94
N VAL A 110 1.91 -7.23 -10.01
CA VAL A 110 3.16 -6.49 -9.98
C VAL A 110 3.19 -5.50 -11.14
N GLY A 111 3.71 -4.31 -10.92
CA GLY A 111 3.73 -3.30 -11.97
C GLY A 111 4.41 -1.99 -11.54
N LEU A 112 4.40 -1.02 -12.44
CA LEU A 112 4.85 0.34 -12.16
C LEU A 112 3.67 1.21 -11.73
N ALA A 113 3.93 2.12 -10.81
CA ALA A 113 2.95 3.08 -10.33
C ALA A 113 3.57 4.47 -10.26
N SER A 114 2.75 5.47 -10.61
CA SER A 114 3.07 6.88 -10.40
C SER A 114 2.26 7.40 -9.22
N TRP A 115 2.95 7.86 -8.18
CA TRP A 115 2.25 8.46 -7.05
C TRP A 115 2.27 9.97 -7.11
N THR A 116 1.10 10.57 -7.22
CA THR A 116 0.88 12.03 -7.24
C THR A 116 1.21 12.69 -5.89
N ILE A 117 1.44 11.91 -4.82
CA ILE A 117 1.62 12.42 -3.45
C ILE A 117 3.09 12.65 -3.10
N ASP A 118 4.02 11.99 -3.77
CA ASP A 118 5.46 12.23 -3.56
C ASP A 118 5.98 13.15 -4.69
N LYS A 119 5.99 14.45 -4.41
CA LYS A 119 6.58 15.46 -5.32
C LYS A 119 8.04 15.14 -5.54
N GLY A 120 8.38 14.53 -6.66
CA GLY A 120 9.76 14.18 -7.02
C GLY A 120 9.96 12.73 -7.44
N VAL A 121 8.89 11.98 -7.66
CA VAL A 121 8.94 10.69 -8.35
C VAL A 121 8.61 10.94 -9.81
N ASP A 122 9.50 10.52 -10.71
CA ASP A 122 9.21 10.50 -12.13
C ASP A 122 8.01 9.61 -12.41
N GLN A 123 7.31 9.87 -13.51
CA GLN A 123 6.23 9.02 -13.98
C GLN A 123 6.75 7.58 -14.03
N ASP A 124 6.02 6.63 -13.40
CA ASP A 124 6.40 5.21 -13.27
C ASP A 124 7.67 4.91 -12.43
N GLY A 125 8.05 5.82 -11.53
CA GLY A 125 9.24 5.66 -10.68
C GLY A 125 9.08 4.72 -9.48
N LEU A 126 7.90 4.10 -9.29
CA LEU A 126 7.64 3.14 -8.21
C LEU A 126 7.24 1.78 -8.78
N VAL A 127 7.80 0.74 -8.20
CA VAL A 127 7.31 -0.63 -8.40
C VAL A 127 6.30 -0.95 -7.32
N PHE A 128 5.13 -1.45 -7.68
CA PHE A 128 4.16 -1.93 -6.70
C PHE A 128 4.03 -3.46 -6.77
N VAL A 129 3.74 -4.03 -5.60
CA VAL A 129 3.36 -5.43 -5.44
C VAL A 129 2.01 -5.46 -4.76
N ARG A 130 0.98 -5.95 -5.46
CA ARG A 130 -0.34 -6.26 -4.89
C ARG A 130 -0.32 -7.67 -4.35
N TRP A 131 -0.75 -7.85 -3.11
CA TRP A 131 -0.74 -9.16 -2.48
C TRP A 131 -1.84 -9.29 -1.42
N ASP A 132 -2.10 -10.51 -0.98
CA ASP A 132 -3.10 -10.82 0.03
C ASP A 132 -2.46 -10.88 1.41
N LEU A 133 -2.93 -10.02 2.31
CA LEU A 133 -2.54 -10.01 3.71
C LEU A 133 -3.70 -10.51 4.56
N GLY A 134 -3.75 -11.84 4.80
CA GLY A 134 -4.78 -12.46 5.61
C GLY A 134 -6.21 -12.23 5.09
N GLY A 135 -6.42 -12.37 3.79
CA GLY A 135 -7.71 -12.16 3.12
C GLY A 135 -7.99 -10.69 2.74
N THR A 136 -7.02 -9.79 2.94
CA THR A 136 -7.15 -8.38 2.56
C THR A 136 -6.13 -8.03 1.49
N ALA A 137 -6.60 -7.53 0.33
CA ALA A 137 -5.72 -7.08 -0.73
C ALA A 137 -5.01 -5.78 -0.34
N VAL A 138 -3.68 -5.77 -0.47
CA VAL A 138 -2.82 -4.63 -0.15
C VAL A 138 -1.81 -4.37 -1.25
N ASP A 139 -1.38 -3.12 -1.38
CA ASP A 139 -0.38 -2.68 -2.35
C ASP A 139 0.86 -2.15 -1.62
N SER A 140 2.01 -2.79 -1.82
CA SER A 140 3.31 -2.36 -1.31
C SER A 140 4.07 -1.61 -2.39
N TYR A 141 4.60 -0.42 -2.08
CA TYR A 141 5.29 0.46 -3.02
C TYR A 141 6.78 0.54 -2.70
N LEU A 142 7.58 0.32 -3.74
CA LEU A 142 9.02 0.20 -3.68
C LEU A 142 9.65 1.18 -4.67
N ARG A 143 10.62 1.97 -4.22
CA ARG A 143 11.44 2.81 -5.08
C ARG A 143 12.83 2.17 -5.19
N ALA A 144 13.16 1.68 -6.36
CA ALA A 144 14.47 1.15 -6.71
C ALA A 144 15.26 2.17 -7.52
N ASP A 145 16.59 2.05 -7.55
CA ASP A 145 17.42 2.83 -8.46
C ASP A 145 17.20 2.40 -9.92
N ASP A 146 16.88 1.12 -10.11
CA ASP A 146 16.49 0.53 -11.40
C ASP A 146 15.13 -0.16 -11.25
N PRO A 147 14.02 0.56 -11.45
CA PRO A 147 12.67 0.02 -11.31
C PRO A 147 12.34 -1.05 -12.35
N ASP A 148 12.86 -0.93 -13.57
CA ASP A 148 12.62 -1.90 -14.65
C ASP A 148 13.25 -3.25 -14.33
N ARG A 149 14.45 -3.24 -13.78
CA ARG A 149 15.12 -4.47 -13.32
C ARG A 149 14.34 -5.14 -12.20
N LEU A 150 13.90 -4.37 -11.20
CA LEU A 150 13.11 -4.92 -10.09
C LEU A 150 11.80 -5.49 -10.61
N LEU A 151 11.10 -4.78 -11.51
CA LEU A 151 9.86 -5.24 -12.13
C LEU A 151 10.08 -6.53 -12.93
N ALA A 152 11.17 -6.63 -13.71
CA ALA A 152 11.50 -7.84 -14.47
C ALA A 152 11.66 -9.06 -13.56
N LEU A 153 12.42 -8.93 -12.46
CA LEU A 153 12.61 -9.98 -11.47
C LEU A 153 11.29 -10.43 -10.81
N LEU A 154 10.44 -9.47 -10.43
CA LEU A 154 9.14 -9.76 -9.84
C LEU A 154 8.17 -10.39 -10.84
N THR A 155 8.25 -10.00 -12.12
CA THR A 155 7.46 -10.57 -13.21
C THR A 155 7.86 -12.02 -13.47
N GLU A 156 9.15 -12.32 -13.42
CA GLU A 156 9.66 -13.69 -13.57
C GLU A 156 9.19 -14.59 -12.41
N LEU A 157 9.19 -14.06 -11.18
CA LEU A 157 8.68 -14.78 -10.01
C LEU A 157 7.18 -15.09 -10.12
N SER A 158 6.37 -14.14 -10.60
CA SER A 158 4.90 -14.27 -10.69
C SER A 158 4.36 -13.73 -12.03
N PRO A 159 4.49 -14.47 -13.13
CA PRO A 159 4.04 -14.04 -14.46
C PRO A 159 2.54 -13.76 -14.53
N THR A 160 1.74 -14.53 -13.80
CA THR A 160 0.28 -14.36 -13.74
C THR A 160 -0.11 -13.03 -13.09
N ALA A 161 0.55 -12.67 -11.99
CA ALA A 161 0.31 -11.39 -11.31
C ALA A 161 0.74 -10.19 -12.16
N ALA A 162 1.84 -10.32 -12.91
CA ALA A 162 2.28 -9.29 -13.84
C ALA A 162 1.29 -9.08 -15.01
N ALA A 163 0.72 -10.16 -15.52
CA ALA A 163 -0.30 -10.10 -16.57
C ALA A 163 -1.60 -9.43 -16.06
N ALA A 164 -2.04 -9.76 -14.84
CA ALA A 164 -3.21 -9.16 -14.23
C ALA A 164 -3.07 -7.64 -14.06
N ALA A 165 -1.96 -7.18 -13.48
CA ALA A 165 -1.70 -5.75 -13.29
C ALA A 165 -1.58 -4.96 -14.61
N ARG A 166 -1.11 -5.61 -15.68
CA ARG A 166 -1.07 -5.00 -17.02
C ARG A 166 -2.48 -4.86 -17.60
N ALA A 167 -3.33 -5.86 -17.44
CA ALA A 167 -4.71 -5.83 -17.91
C ALA A 167 -5.53 -4.74 -17.21
N GLU A 168 -5.40 -4.58 -15.89
CA GLU A 168 -6.04 -3.51 -15.12
C GLU A 168 -5.65 -2.13 -15.65
N ARG A 169 -4.35 -1.87 -15.87
CA ARG A 169 -3.88 -0.59 -16.41
C ARG A 169 -4.44 -0.28 -17.80
N THR A 170 -4.56 -1.29 -18.66
CA THR A 170 -5.11 -1.11 -20.00
C THR A 170 -6.60 -0.77 -19.94
N ALA A 171 -7.33 -1.38 -19.01
CA ALA A 171 -8.76 -1.09 -18.80
C ALA A 171 -8.97 0.34 -18.28
N ASP A 172 -8.17 0.80 -17.32
CA ASP A 172 -8.25 2.17 -16.78
C ASP A 172 -7.90 3.22 -17.83
N ALA A 173 -6.86 2.98 -18.63
CA ALA A 173 -6.49 3.87 -19.73
C ALA A 173 -7.62 3.98 -20.77
N SER A 174 -8.30 2.88 -21.08
CA SER A 174 -9.43 2.87 -22.01
C SER A 174 -10.66 3.60 -21.47
N ALA A 175 -10.89 3.54 -20.17
CA ALA A 175 -12.00 4.22 -19.51
C ALA A 175 -11.80 5.75 -19.44
N SER A 176 -10.56 6.21 -19.32
CA SER A 176 -10.22 7.63 -19.25
C SER A 176 -10.23 8.34 -20.62
N ASP A 177 -10.14 7.59 -21.73
CA ASP A 177 -10.14 8.11 -23.10
C ASP A 177 -11.54 8.14 -23.76
N SER A 178 -12.60 7.86 -23.01
CA SER A 178 -13.98 8.00 -23.52
C SER A 178 -14.34 9.47 -23.65
N PRO A 179 -14.67 10.00 -24.87
CA PRO A 179 -15.04 11.39 -25.07
C PRO A 179 -16.28 11.72 -24.22
N GLN A 180 -16.20 12.78 -23.42
CA GLN A 180 -17.40 13.42 -22.89
C GLN A 180 -18.19 13.95 -24.11
N GLU A 181 -19.32 13.33 -24.43
CA GLU A 181 -20.29 13.93 -25.34
C GLU A 181 -20.75 15.25 -24.73
N GLU A 182 -20.19 16.35 -25.24
CA GLU A 182 -20.76 17.68 -25.04
C GLU A 182 -22.19 17.68 -25.61
N GLY A 183 -23.14 17.53 -24.71
CA GLY A 183 -24.54 17.79 -25.01
C GLY A 183 -24.71 19.27 -25.34
N SER A 184 -24.67 19.59 -26.63
CA SER A 184 -25.12 20.86 -27.17
C SER A 184 -26.65 20.87 -27.14
N VAL A 185 -27.23 21.72 -26.32
CA VAL A 185 -28.55 22.33 -26.51
C VAL A 185 -28.49 23.78 -26.13
#